data_565194034c21757c8e20193b8c06c89f
#
_entry.id   565194034c21757c8e20193b8c06c89f
#
_cell.length_a   1.000
_cell.length_b   1.000
_cell.length_c   1.000
_cell.angle_alpha   90.00
_cell.angle_beta   90.00
_cell.angle_gamma   90.00
#
_symmetry.space_group_name_H-M   'P 1'
#
loop_
_entity.id
_entity.type
_entity.pdbx_description
1 polymer ?
#
loop_
_entity_poly.entity_id
_entity_poly.type
_entity_poly.pdbx_seq_one_letter_code
_entity_poly.pdbx_strand_id
1 'polypeptide(L)'
;GNAGLFSTAEEVAKVYQMLLNGGEFNGKRFLSEATCRLFTTEKSAISRRGLGFDKPDVSIVKRSPCAPSAPEAVYGHTGFTGTCAWVDPENKTVYVFLSNRLCPNVWNTKLGDMNIRRDIQELIYKSIIPQIP
;
A
#
# COMPACT_ATOMS: atom_id res chain seq x y z
N GLY A 1 4.23 -2.62 15.46
CA GLY A 1 4.63 -1.41 16.14
C GLY A 1 4.70 -0.21 15.22
N ASN A 2 4.87 0.92 15.80
CA ASN A 2 5.02 2.20 15.08
C ASN A 2 6.48 2.40 14.63
N ALA A 3 7.32 1.58 14.55
CA ALA A 3 8.70 1.54 14.07
C ALA A 3 9.35 0.25 14.59
N GLY A 4 10.59 -0.02 14.13
CA GLY A 4 11.38 -1.15 14.64
C GLY A 4 11.15 -2.47 13.90
N LEU A 5 10.31 -2.49 12.85
CA LEU A 5 10.23 -3.63 11.95
C LEU A 5 11.34 -3.55 10.91
N PHE A 6 12.14 -4.60 10.81
CA PHE A 6 13.17 -4.79 9.79
C PHE A 6 12.80 -6.01 8.96
N SER A 7 12.77 -5.89 7.63
CA SER A 7 12.34 -6.95 6.74
C SER A 7 12.87 -6.73 5.32
N THR A 8 12.61 -7.67 4.43
CA THR A 8 12.81 -7.55 2.98
C THR A 8 11.50 -7.24 2.27
N ALA A 9 11.56 -6.77 1.03
CA ALA A 9 10.37 -6.52 0.23
C ALA A 9 9.56 -7.81 0.01
N GLU A 10 10.24 -8.92 -0.20
CA GLU A 10 9.61 -10.23 -0.38
C GLU A 10 8.84 -10.68 0.86
N GLU A 11 9.43 -10.55 2.06
CA GLU A 11 8.78 -10.96 3.30
C GLU A 11 7.56 -10.06 3.62
N VAL A 12 7.66 -8.77 3.37
CA VAL A 12 6.52 -7.85 3.50
C VAL A 12 5.43 -8.23 2.49
N ALA A 13 5.80 -8.52 1.25
CA ALA A 13 4.83 -8.92 0.22
C ALA A 13 4.07 -10.21 0.59
N LYS A 14 4.72 -11.19 1.22
CA LYS A 14 4.05 -12.42 1.71
C LYS A 14 2.94 -12.11 2.73
N VAL A 15 3.17 -11.17 3.65
CA VAL A 15 2.15 -10.75 4.62
C VAL A 15 0.96 -10.09 3.92
N TYR A 16 1.23 -9.18 2.98
CA TYR A 16 0.17 -8.53 2.21
C TYR A 16 -0.55 -9.49 1.26
N GLN A 17 0.16 -10.46 0.69
CA GLN A 17 -0.45 -11.53 -0.11
C GLN A 17 -1.38 -12.41 0.75
N MET A 18 -0.98 -12.73 1.97
CA MET A 18 -1.82 -13.45 2.93
C MET A 18 -3.13 -12.70 3.18
N LEU A 19 -3.07 -11.38 3.38
CA LEU A 19 -4.26 -10.54 3.56
C LEU A 19 -5.13 -10.50 2.30
N LEU A 20 -4.52 -10.36 1.12
CA LEU A 20 -5.21 -10.39 -0.18
C LEU A 20 -5.94 -11.71 -0.41
N ASN A 21 -5.37 -12.82 0.06
CA ASN A 21 -5.96 -14.16 0.01
C ASN A 21 -6.96 -14.43 1.16
N GLY A 22 -7.45 -13.39 1.83
CA GLY A 22 -8.42 -13.56 2.93
C GLY A 22 -7.88 -14.27 4.16
N GLY A 23 -6.58 -14.12 4.44
CA GLY A 23 -5.93 -14.66 5.64
C GLY A 23 -5.22 -15.99 5.45
N GLU A 24 -5.02 -16.42 4.19
CA GLU A 24 -4.37 -17.67 3.85
C GLU A 24 -3.08 -17.45 3.05
N PHE A 25 -2.05 -18.24 3.36
CA PHE A 25 -0.80 -18.26 2.61
C PHE A 25 -0.21 -19.68 2.59
N ASN A 26 0.16 -20.17 1.41
CA ASN A 26 0.70 -21.52 1.20
C ASN A 26 -0.16 -22.63 1.81
N GLY A 27 -1.49 -22.55 1.66
CA GLY A 27 -2.44 -23.54 2.17
C GLY A 27 -2.63 -23.52 3.69
N LYS A 28 -2.02 -22.56 4.38
CA LYS A 28 -2.21 -22.37 5.83
C LYS A 28 -3.00 -21.10 6.13
N ARG A 29 -4.04 -21.23 6.94
CA ARG A 29 -4.83 -20.09 7.43
C ARG A 29 -4.18 -19.48 8.66
N PHE A 30 -3.93 -18.17 8.61
CA PHE A 30 -3.37 -17.36 9.68
C PHE A 30 -4.42 -16.47 10.34
N LEU A 31 -5.37 -15.96 9.55
CA LEU A 31 -6.47 -15.11 10.00
C LEU A 31 -7.78 -15.60 9.39
N SER A 32 -8.90 -15.30 10.05
CA SER A 32 -10.20 -15.56 9.45
C SER A 32 -10.45 -14.60 8.28
N GLU A 33 -11.19 -15.04 7.28
CA GLU A 33 -11.57 -14.19 6.15
C GLU A 33 -12.35 -12.96 6.61
N ALA A 34 -13.27 -13.15 7.58
CA ALA A 34 -14.03 -12.04 8.16
C ALA A 34 -13.13 -10.99 8.83
N THR A 35 -12.08 -11.42 9.54
CA THR A 35 -11.09 -10.51 10.14
C THR A 35 -10.32 -9.76 9.07
N CYS A 36 -9.82 -10.45 8.05
CA CYS A 36 -9.11 -9.80 6.94
C CYS A 36 -10.01 -8.77 6.27
N ARG A 37 -11.23 -9.14 5.92
CA ARG A 37 -12.20 -8.24 5.29
C ARG A 37 -12.48 -7.01 6.16
N LEU A 38 -12.73 -7.19 7.46
CA LEU A 38 -12.96 -6.08 8.38
C LEU A 38 -11.79 -5.08 8.34
N PHE A 39 -10.56 -5.54 8.50
CA PHE A 39 -9.40 -4.66 8.57
C PHE A 39 -9.03 -4.01 7.23
N THR A 40 -9.32 -4.65 6.11
CA THR A 40 -8.93 -4.15 4.78
C THR A 40 -10.01 -3.29 4.11
N THR A 41 -11.30 -3.45 4.50
CA THR A 41 -12.41 -2.70 3.86
C THR A 41 -12.90 -1.51 4.68
N GLU A 42 -12.89 -1.59 6.01
CA GLU A 42 -13.40 -0.51 6.86
C GLU A 42 -12.64 0.81 6.62
N LYS A 43 -13.40 1.89 6.65
CA LYS A 43 -12.92 3.26 6.44
C LYS A 43 -13.54 4.20 7.45
N SER A 44 -12.76 5.12 7.96
CA SER A 44 -13.25 6.18 8.86
C SER A 44 -14.23 7.10 8.13
N ALA A 45 -15.30 7.52 8.81
CA ALA A 45 -16.24 8.51 8.28
C ALA A 45 -15.63 9.93 8.15
N ILE A 46 -14.54 10.21 8.84
CA ILE A 46 -13.93 11.55 8.91
C ILE A 46 -12.53 11.62 8.27
N SER A 47 -12.01 10.52 7.78
CA SER A 47 -10.69 10.47 7.14
C SER A 47 -10.60 9.29 6.16
N ARG A 48 -9.55 9.28 5.32
CA ARG A 48 -9.25 8.15 4.44
C ARG A 48 -8.74 6.90 5.17
N ARG A 49 -8.46 6.98 6.47
CA ARG A 49 -7.90 5.86 7.25
C ARG A 49 -8.92 4.76 7.47
N GLY A 50 -8.45 3.52 7.40
CA GLY A 50 -9.17 2.32 7.83
C GLY A 50 -8.73 1.86 9.22
N LEU A 51 -8.97 0.59 9.52
CA LEU A 51 -8.51 -0.05 10.76
C LEU A 51 -7.03 -0.46 10.62
N GLY A 52 -6.13 0.50 10.89
CA GLY A 52 -4.68 0.31 10.81
C GLY A 52 -4.08 0.54 9.41
N PHE A 53 -4.88 0.53 8.36
CA PHE A 53 -4.43 0.83 7.00
C PHE A 53 -4.75 2.27 6.59
N ASP A 54 -3.93 2.81 5.70
CA ASP A 54 -4.23 3.99 4.92
C ASP A 54 -4.91 3.56 3.62
N LYS A 55 -5.67 4.45 3.02
CA LYS A 55 -6.41 4.22 1.78
C LYS A 55 -6.21 5.36 0.78
N PRO A 56 -6.53 5.19 -0.50
CA PRO A 56 -6.55 6.29 -1.44
C PRO A 56 -7.47 7.43 -0.97
N ASP A 57 -7.08 8.66 -1.26
CA ASP A 57 -7.97 9.81 -1.10
C ASP A 57 -8.63 10.10 -2.45
N VAL A 58 -9.82 9.56 -2.65
CA VAL A 58 -10.58 9.71 -3.90
C VAL A 58 -11.18 11.11 -4.04
N SER A 59 -11.36 11.83 -2.92
CA SER A 59 -11.91 13.19 -2.92
C SER A 59 -10.85 14.24 -3.27
N ILE A 60 -9.60 14.02 -2.85
CA ILE A 60 -8.46 14.91 -3.09
C ILE A 60 -7.27 14.10 -3.57
N VAL A 61 -7.29 13.71 -4.85
CA VAL A 61 -6.26 12.86 -5.48
C VAL A 61 -4.84 13.38 -5.24
N LYS A 62 -4.62 14.68 -5.21
CA LYS A 62 -3.30 15.27 -4.92
C LYS A 62 -2.77 14.94 -3.52
N ARG A 63 -3.65 14.66 -2.55
CA ARG A 63 -3.31 14.27 -1.18
C ARG A 63 -3.28 12.76 -0.97
N SER A 64 -3.71 12.00 -1.97
CA SER A 64 -3.66 10.54 -1.90
C SER A 64 -2.22 10.06 -1.74
N PRO A 65 -1.94 9.11 -0.84
CA PRO A 65 -0.64 8.46 -0.75
C PRO A 65 -0.42 7.43 -1.86
N CYS A 66 -1.47 7.11 -2.62
CA CYS A 66 -1.48 6.14 -3.72
C CYS A 66 -1.47 6.85 -5.09
N ALA A 67 -1.20 6.08 -6.12
CA ALA A 67 -1.30 6.50 -7.51
C ALA A 67 -2.69 7.07 -7.84
N PRO A 68 -2.81 8.00 -8.80
CA PRO A 68 -4.11 8.51 -9.27
C PRO A 68 -5.06 7.42 -9.78
N SER A 69 -4.51 6.38 -10.42
CA SER A 69 -5.28 5.23 -10.95
C SER A 69 -5.60 4.16 -9.90
N ALA A 70 -5.20 4.36 -8.63
CA ALA A 70 -5.47 3.37 -7.58
C ALA A 70 -6.96 3.31 -7.25
N PRO A 71 -7.62 2.13 -7.35
CA PRO A 71 -9.00 1.95 -6.93
C PRO A 71 -9.22 2.28 -5.45
N GLU A 72 -10.45 2.64 -5.08
CA GLU A 72 -10.80 2.96 -3.69
C GLU A 72 -10.59 1.78 -2.73
N ALA A 73 -10.69 0.56 -3.25
CA ALA A 73 -10.50 -0.67 -2.49
C ALA A 73 -9.05 -0.88 -2.02
N VAL A 74 -8.07 -0.16 -2.59
CA VAL A 74 -6.65 -0.26 -2.22
C VAL A 74 -6.45 0.05 -0.74
N TYR A 75 -5.60 -0.73 -0.09
CA TYR A 75 -5.20 -0.53 1.29
C TYR A 75 -3.69 -0.76 1.48
N GLY A 76 -3.12 -0.14 2.47
CA GLY A 76 -1.68 -0.25 2.75
C GLY A 76 -1.20 0.84 3.67
N HIS A 77 0.08 1.18 3.61
CA HIS A 77 0.63 2.28 4.39
C HIS A 77 1.97 2.76 3.83
N THR A 78 2.31 3.99 4.13
CA THR A 78 3.64 4.55 3.92
C THR A 78 4.46 4.49 5.21
N GLY A 79 5.79 4.38 5.09
CA GLY A 79 6.72 4.41 6.21
C GLY A 79 7.54 5.70 6.27
N PHE A 80 7.96 6.08 7.48
CA PHE A 80 8.76 7.29 7.73
C PHE A 80 10.08 7.31 6.96
N THR A 81 10.72 6.15 6.83
CA THR A 81 11.98 5.98 6.09
C THR A 81 11.81 6.06 4.56
N GLY A 82 10.60 6.28 4.07
CA GLY A 82 10.30 6.39 2.64
C GLY A 82 9.72 5.13 2.03
N THR A 83 9.53 4.07 2.80
CA THR A 83 8.92 2.83 2.35
C THR A 83 7.42 2.99 2.08
N CYS A 84 6.84 2.07 1.32
CA CYS A 84 5.40 1.86 1.28
C CYS A 84 5.09 0.42 0.89
N ALA A 85 3.89 -0.02 1.26
CA ALA A 85 3.31 -1.25 0.76
C ALA A 85 1.81 -1.03 0.52
N TRP A 86 1.31 -1.44 -0.65
CA TRP A 86 -0.06 -1.27 -1.09
C TRP A 86 -0.60 -2.56 -1.68
N VAL A 87 -1.83 -2.89 -1.37
CA VAL A 87 -2.57 -4.01 -1.94
C VAL A 87 -3.75 -3.47 -2.72
N ASP A 88 -3.89 -3.95 -3.93
CA ASP A 88 -5.06 -3.73 -4.76
C ASP A 88 -5.83 -5.06 -4.92
N PRO A 89 -6.97 -5.21 -4.25
CA PRO A 89 -7.75 -6.42 -4.34
C PRO A 89 -8.48 -6.58 -5.68
N GLU A 90 -8.74 -5.49 -6.40
CA GLU A 90 -9.42 -5.52 -7.71
C GLU A 90 -8.47 -6.07 -8.80
N ASN A 91 -7.24 -5.58 -8.84
CA ASN A 91 -6.22 -6.01 -9.81
C ASN A 91 -5.31 -7.13 -9.26
N LYS A 92 -5.58 -7.61 -8.03
CA LYS A 92 -4.83 -8.69 -7.36
C LYS A 92 -3.31 -8.42 -7.32
N THR A 93 -2.94 -7.18 -7.02
CA THR A 93 -1.54 -6.76 -6.98
C THR A 93 -1.09 -6.40 -5.57
N VAL A 94 0.17 -6.66 -5.28
CA VAL A 94 0.88 -6.22 -4.09
C VAL A 94 2.09 -5.41 -4.54
N TYR A 95 2.14 -4.15 -4.16
CA TYR A 95 3.25 -3.24 -4.44
C TYR A 95 4.00 -2.94 -3.14
N VAL A 96 5.28 -3.29 -3.10
CA VAL A 96 6.19 -2.98 -1.98
C VAL A 96 7.36 -2.17 -2.51
N PHE A 97 7.61 -1.04 -1.88
CA PHE A 97 8.75 -0.18 -2.16
C PHE A 97 9.54 0.08 -0.88
N LEU A 98 10.79 -0.31 -0.86
CA LEU A 98 11.70 -0.09 0.26
C LEU A 98 12.75 0.93 -0.10
N SER A 99 12.98 1.88 0.79
CA SER A 99 14.00 2.91 0.64
C SER A 99 14.45 3.44 2.01
N ASN A 100 15.54 4.16 2.02
CA ASN A 100 15.99 4.93 3.18
C ASN A 100 16.24 6.38 2.78
N ARG A 101 15.17 7.19 2.76
CA ARG A 101 15.26 8.63 2.45
C ARG A 101 16.05 9.42 3.48
N LEU A 102 16.25 8.85 4.67
CA LEU A 102 16.95 9.53 5.78
C LEU A 102 18.46 9.57 5.59
N CYS A 103 18.99 8.77 4.68
CA CYS A 103 20.41 8.77 4.35
C CYS A 103 20.67 9.68 3.13
N PRO A 104 21.68 10.56 3.16
CA PRO A 104 22.59 10.85 4.29
C PRO A 104 22.00 11.86 5.30
N ASN A 105 20.79 12.39 5.06
CA ASN A 105 20.23 13.44 5.88
C ASN A 105 18.72 13.25 6.09
N VAL A 106 18.27 13.33 7.34
CA VAL A 106 16.85 13.23 7.72
C VAL A 106 15.95 14.28 7.07
N TRP A 107 16.49 15.42 6.71
CA TRP A 107 15.79 16.51 6.04
C TRP A 107 15.62 16.31 4.53
N ASN A 108 16.10 15.19 3.99
CA ASN A 108 15.90 14.87 2.58
C ASN A 108 14.44 14.58 2.28
N THR A 109 13.77 15.50 1.59
CA THR A 109 12.34 15.42 1.22
C THR A 109 12.13 14.96 -0.22
N LYS A 110 13.18 14.77 -1.03
CA LYS A 110 13.11 14.50 -2.48
C LYS A 110 12.18 13.37 -2.85
N LEU A 111 12.19 12.27 -2.07
CA LEU A 111 11.33 11.12 -2.35
C LEU A 111 9.83 11.50 -2.35
N GLY A 112 9.43 12.36 -1.40
CA GLY A 112 8.07 12.88 -1.30
C GLY A 112 7.77 13.94 -2.35
N ASP A 113 8.65 14.93 -2.47
CA ASP A 113 8.47 16.07 -3.36
C ASP A 113 8.38 15.65 -4.84
N MET A 114 9.13 14.63 -5.22
CA MET A 114 9.11 14.03 -6.56
C MET A 114 8.04 12.97 -6.75
N ASN A 115 7.20 12.67 -5.76
CA ASN A 115 6.13 11.66 -5.82
C ASN A 115 6.57 10.24 -6.24
N ILE A 116 7.84 9.89 -6.09
CA ILE A 116 8.46 8.67 -6.65
C ILE A 116 7.61 7.41 -6.41
N ARG A 117 7.12 7.19 -5.18
CA ARG A 117 6.34 6.00 -4.84
C ARG A 117 5.02 5.93 -5.60
N ARG A 118 4.35 7.06 -5.77
CA ARG A 118 3.09 7.18 -6.50
C ARG A 118 3.28 6.99 -7.99
N ASP A 119 4.34 7.57 -8.55
CA ASP A 119 4.63 7.50 -9.98
C ASP A 119 5.02 6.08 -10.39
N ILE A 120 5.80 5.36 -9.55
CA ILE A 120 6.07 3.93 -9.76
C ILE A 120 4.78 3.11 -9.72
N GLN A 121 3.91 3.35 -8.74
CA GLN A 121 2.61 2.67 -8.65
C GLN A 121 1.74 2.97 -9.87
N GLU A 122 1.73 4.21 -10.35
CA GLU A 122 1.00 4.62 -11.56
C GLU A 122 1.53 3.90 -12.81
N LEU A 123 2.84 3.74 -12.94
CA LEU A 123 3.44 2.98 -14.04
C LEU A 123 3.05 1.49 -13.98
N ILE A 124 2.96 0.92 -12.79
CA ILE A 124 2.46 -0.46 -12.61
C ILE A 124 1.02 -0.55 -13.15
N TYR A 125 0.12 0.36 -12.74
CA TYR A 125 -1.26 0.36 -13.24
C TYR A 125 -1.32 0.49 -14.77
N LYS A 126 -0.56 1.39 -15.35
CA LYS A 126 -0.48 1.55 -16.82
C LYS A 126 0.03 0.32 -17.54
N SER A 127 0.80 -0.53 -16.87
CA SER A 127 1.33 -1.76 -17.48
C SER A 127 0.38 -2.96 -17.37
N ILE A 128 -0.48 -3.01 -16.35
CA ILE A 128 -1.38 -4.15 -16.11
C ILE A 128 -2.80 -3.90 -16.60
N ILE A 129 -3.25 -2.65 -16.67
CA ILE A 129 -4.56 -2.29 -17.21
C ILE A 129 -4.41 -2.10 -18.72
N PRO A 130 -5.13 -2.88 -19.56
CA PRO A 130 -5.07 -2.68 -21.01
C PRO A 130 -5.41 -1.23 -21.36
N GLN A 131 -4.51 -0.56 -22.06
CA GLN A 131 -4.81 0.74 -22.67
C GLN A 131 -5.84 0.44 -23.79
N ILE A 132 -7.11 0.77 -23.54
CA ILE A 132 -8.13 0.73 -24.58
C ILE A 132 -7.75 1.85 -25.56
N PRO A 133 -7.54 1.53 -26.85
CA PRO A 133 -7.17 2.52 -27.85
C PRO A 133 -8.26 3.57 -28.08
#